data_56becd2a211c67e7352129d8f3f48305
#
_entry.id   56becd2a211c67e7352129d8f3f48305
#
_cell.length_a   1.000
_cell.length_b   1.000
_cell.length_c   1.000
_cell.angle_alpha   90.00
_cell.angle_beta   90.00
_cell.angle_gamma   90.00
#
_symmetry.space_group_name_H-M   'P 1'
#
loop_
_entity.id
_entity.type
_entity.pdbx_description
1 polymer ?
#
loop_
_entity_poly.entity_id
_entity_poly.type
_entity_poly.pdbx_seq_one_letter_code
_entity_poly.pdbx_strand_id
1 'polypeptide(L)'
;PTVRDDLPDLVERARARGIDHVEVNTNGIRLATEEGYAAALDEAGVTAIYLQFDGLTSETYEQIREVDLLEEKHTAIEACRAAGVPVVLVPTVVPGVNDHEMGNIVRFALKNRDIVRSVNFQPVAHFGRYETNEGRFAIDDATRLLSEQIETLDVRDMLPAPCCSAYCQIGTAFVPHETVPGSSAGDDTDAFVPLTQYIDDQLWGTLSGMVDEGDYMELLAGTAAGEEWACKTAGCCGVEVPDGVKGLFDEVVPVSFTGFMDADAAD
;
A
#
# COMPACT_ATOMS: atom_id res chain seq x y z
N PRO A 1 -17.25 6.96 -0.03
CA PRO A 1 -18.07 6.50 1.11
C PRO A 1 -18.30 7.59 2.14
N THR A 2 -17.26 8.41 2.48
CA THR A 2 -17.28 9.42 3.54
C THR A 2 -18.25 10.59 3.36
N VAL A 3 -18.92 10.72 2.22
CA VAL A 3 -20.04 11.65 2.03
C VAL A 3 -21.34 11.21 2.71
N ARG A 4 -21.40 9.96 3.20
CA ARG A 4 -22.54 9.42 3.96
C ARG A 4 -22.37 9.75 5.43
N ASP A 5 -23.44 10.27 6.05
CA ASP A 5 -23.44 10.57 7.49
C ASP A 5 -23.61 9.31 8.35
N ASP A 6 -24.22 8.25 7.79
CA ASP A 6 -24.45 6.96 8.45
C ASP A 6 -23.33 5.93 8.21
N LEU A 7 -22.14 6.37 7.74
CA LEU A 7 -21.02 5.44 7.50
C LEU A 7 -20.56 4.74 8.78
N PRO A 8 -20.38 5.42 9.94
CA PRO A 8 -20.05 4.75 11.19
C PRO A 8 -21.05 3.66 11.57
N ASP A 9 -22.37 3.93 11.47
CA ASP A 9 -23.42 2.93 11.75
C ASP A 9 -23.32 1.70 10.83
N LEU A 10 -22.94 1.91 9.56
CA LEU A 10 -22.73 0.81 8.61
C LEU A 10 -21.54 -0.05 8.99
N VAL A 11 -20.44 0.57 9.43
CA VAL A 11 -19.24 -0.12 9.92
C VAL A 11 -19.58 -0.94 11.16
N GLU A 12 -20.20 -0.35 12.18
CA GLU A 12 -20.65 -1.06 13.37
C GLU A 12 -21.51 -2.29 13.04
N ARG A 13 -22.45 -2.14 12.11
CA ARG A 13 -23.32 -3.25 11.66
C ARG A 13 -22.56 -4.33 10.90
N ALA A 14 -21.50 -3.99 10.18
CA ALA A 14 -20.62 -4.94 9.52
C ALA A 14 -19.83 -5.74 10.56
N ARG A 15 -19.20 -5.03 11.52
CA ARG A 15 -18.48 -5.62 12.66
C ARG A 15 -19.39 -6.55 13.49
N ALA A 16 -20.58 -6.11 13.81
CA ALA A 16 -21.58 -6.91 14.55
C ALA A 16 -22.02 -8.19 13.82
N ARG A 17 -21.74 -8.31 12.50
CA ARG A 17 -22.01 -9.52 11.70
C ARG A 17 -20.77 -10.41 11.51
N GLY A 18 -19.67 -10.13 12.19
CA GLY A 18 -18.43 -10.92 12.11
C GLY A 18 -17.55 -10.56 10.92
N ILE A 19 -17.68 -9.35 10.36
CA ILE A 19 -16.71 -8.83 9.39
C ILE A 19 -15.55 -8.21 10.20
N ASP A 20 -14.44 -8.93 10.29
CA ASP A 20 -13.31 -8.55 11.15
C ASP A 20 -12.42 -7.50 10.53
N HIS A 21 -12.48 -7.29 9.23
CA HIS A 21 -11.68 -6.30 8.52
C HIS A 21 -12.58 -5.34 7.74
N VAL A 22 -12.55 -4.05 8.10
CA VAL A 22 -13.35 -3.01 7.44
C VAL A 22 -12.46 -1.85 7.07
N GLU A 23 -12.23 -1.69 5.77
CA GLU A 23 -11.47 -0.59 5.21
C GLU A 23 -12.37 0.47 4.60
N VAL A 24 -11.99 1.74 4.78
CA VAL A 24 -12.70 2.87 4.19
C VAL A 24 -11.82 3.53 3.14
N ASN A 25 -12.15 3.31 1.86
CA ASN A 25 -11.50 4.02 0.75
C ASN A 25 -12.07 5.43 0.63
N THR A 26 -11.22 6.46 0.73
CA THR A 26 -11.64 7.86 0.78
C THR A 26 -10.60 8.79 0.15
N ASN A 27 -11.09 9.96 -0.34
CA ASN A 27 -10.22 11.08 -0.72
C ASN A 27 -9.66 11.87 0.49
N GLY A 28 -10.11 11.57 1.71
CA GLY A 28 -9.59 12.18 2.94
C GLY A 28 -10.18 13.55 3.29
N ILE A 29 -10.95 14.18 2.42
CA ILE A 29 -11.44 15.56 2.66
C ILE A 29 -12.25 15.66 3.96
N ARG A 30 -13.17 14.73 4.22
CA ARG A 30 -13.97 14.74 5.45
C ARG A 30 -13.13 14.47 6.70
N LEU A 31 -12.10 13.62 6.60
CA LEU A 31 -11.15 13.38 7.68
C LEU A 31 -10.35 14.65 8.04
N ALA A 32 -10.04 15.47 7.03
CA ALA A 32 -9.31 16.71 7.23
C ALA A 32 -10.18 17.86 7.75
N THR A 33 -11.47 17.89 7.41
CA THR A 33 -12.34 19.06 7.65
C THR A 33 -13.32 18.90 8.80
N GLU A 34 -13.65 17.66 9.20
CA GLU A 34 -14.61 17.38 10.28
C GLU A 34 -13.87 16.84 11.50
N GLU A 35 -13.79 17.67 12.53
CA GLU A 35 -13.16 17.31 13.80
C GLU A 35 -13.83 16.09 14.44
N GLY A 36 -13.03 15.11 14.88
CA GLY A 36 -13.53 13.89 15.53
C GLY A 36 -14.03 12.81 14.56
N TYR A 37 -14.11 13.07 13.24
CA TYR A 37 -14.62 12.08 12.30
C TYR A 37 -13.73 10.81 12.22
N ALA A 38 -12.40 10.96 12.27
CA ALA A 38 -11.49 9.82 12.32
C ALA A 38 -11.71 8.97 13.59
N ALA A 39 -11.92 9.61 14.76
CA ALA A 39 -12.22 8.91 16.00
C ALA A 39 -13.57 8.18 15.94
N ALA A 40 -14.60 8.78 15.33
CA ALA A 40 -15.89 8.12 15.14
C ALA A 40 -15.79 6.87 14.24
N LEU A 41 -14.90 6.88 13.24
CA LEU A 41 -14.64 5.71 12.40
C LEU A 41 -13.88 4.61 13.17
N ASP A 42 -12.92 4.99 14.02
CA ASP A 42 -12.22 4.06 14.92
C ASP A 42 -13.19 3.39 15.90
N GLU A 43 -14.01 4.19 16.61
CA GLU A 43 -15.03 3.70 17.53
C GLU A 43 -16.02 2.74 16.86
N ALA A 44 -16.39 2.99 15.59
CA ALA A 44 -17.24 2.12 14.79
C ALA A 44 -16.56 0.81 14.40
N GLY A 45 -15.20 0.73 14.49
CA GLY A 45 -14.42 -0.46 14.19
C GLY A 45 -13.82 -0.50 12.79
N VAL A 46 -13.53 0.65 12.17
CA VAL A 46 -12.70 0.73 10.97
C VAL A 46 -11.30 0.25 11.29
N THR A 47 -10.78 -0.65 10.48
CA THR A 47 -9.45 -1.25 10.67
C THR A 47 -8.34 -0.54 9.90
N ALA A 48 -8.67 0.14 8.79
CA ALA A 48 -7.75 0.94 8.02
C ALA A 48 -8.47 1.98 7.15
N ILE A 49 -7.79 3.10 6.91
CA ILE A 49 -8.19 4.10 5.91
C ILE A 49 -7.35 3.91 4.65
N TYR A 50 -7.99 3.58 3.54
CA TYR A 50 -7.42 3.62 2.20
C TYR A 50 -7.50 5.05 1.69
N LEU A 51 -6.43 5.80 1.91
CA LEU A 51 -6.35 7.21 1.59
C LEU A 51 -5.82 7.42 0.17
N GLN A 52 -6.63 7.98 -0.69
CA GLN A 52 -6.15 8.51 -1.95
C GLN A 52 -5.05 9.55 -1.70
N PHE A 53 -3.83 9.32 -2.19
CA PHE A 53 -2.65 10.13 -1.94
C PHE A 53 -1.76 10.17 -3.19
N ASP A 54 -2.07 11.06 -4.13
CA ASP A 54 -1.52 11.01 -5.49
C ASP A 54 -0.09 11.57 -5.61
N GLY A 55 0.37 12.39 -4.67
CA GLY A 55 1.70 12.98 -4.72
C GLY A 55 2.05 13.82 -3.49
N LEU A 56 3.21 14.47 -3.56
CA LEU A 56 3.78 15.31 -2.50
C LEU A 56 3.85 16.79 -2.90
N THR A 57 3.23 17.15 -4.02
CA THR A 57 3.21 18.52 -4.52
C THR A 57 1.79 18.97 -4.86
N SER A 58 1.50 20.25 -4.67
CA SER A 58 0.22 20.86 -5.08
C SER A 58 -0.03 20.68 -6.58
N GLU A 59 1.01 20.81 -7.39
CA GLU A 59 0.93 20.67 -8.85
C GLU A 59 0.39 19.29 -9.27
N THR A 60 0.82 18.22 -8.60
CA THR A 60 0.31 16.88 -8.86
C THR A 60 -1.19 16.78 -8.61
N TYR A 61 -1.69 17.37 -7.52
CA TYR A 61 -3.13 17.37 -7.24
C TYR A 61 -3.91 18.24 -8.23
N GLU A 62 -3.40 19.41 -8.59
CA GLU A 62 -4.03 20.27 -9.59
C GLU A 62 -4.14 19.57 -10.95
N GLN A 63 -3.12 18.84 -11.36
CA GLN A 63 -3.13 18.10 -12.65
C GLN A 63 -4.07 16.89 -12.62
N ILE A 64 -4.09 16.12 -11.54
CA ILE A 64 -4.87 14.86 -11.47
C ILE A 64 -6.30 15.10 -10.99
N ARG A 65 -6.50 16.07 -10.09
CA ARG A 65 -7.78 16.31 -9.39
C ARG A 65 -8.42 17.66 -9.68
N GLU A 66 -7.75 18.51 -10.46
CA GLU A 66 -8.21 19.86 -10.79
C GLU A 66 -8.33 20.80 -9.54
N VAL A 67 -7.76 20.38 -8.41
CA VAL A 67 -7.79 21.10 -7.13
C VAL A 67 -6.59 20.72 -6.28
N ASP A 68 -5.97 21.69 -5.62
CA ASP A 68 -4.92 21.41 -4.64
C ASP A 68 -5.53 20.78 -3.39
N LEU A 69 -5.08 19.60 -3.04
CA LEU A 69 -5.53 18.80 -1.89
C LEU A 69 -4.37 18.39 -0.97
N LEU A 70 -3.17 18.92 -1.19
CA LEU A 70 -1.97 18.47 -0.46
C LEU A 70 -2.12 18.67 1.05
N GLU A 71 -2.59 19.84 1.48
CA GLU A 71 -2.77 20.16 2.89
C GLU A 71 -3.85 19.25 3.53
N GLU A 72 -4.94 19.01 2.82
CA GLU A 72 -6.00 18.11 3.28
C GLU A 72 -5.50 16.67 3.45
N LYS A 73 -4.57 16.19 2.58
CA LYS A 73 -3.99 14.86 2.73
C LYS A 73 -3.15 14.75 4.01
N HIS A 74 -2.30 15.72 4.26
CA HIS A 74 -1.51 15.77 5.49
C HIS A 74 -2.40 15.87 6.73
N THR A 75 -3.41 16.74 6.71
CA THR A 75 -4.36 16.90 7.81
C THR A 75 -5.16 15.62 8.06
N ALA A 76 -5.59 14.91 7.00
CA ALA A 76 -6.27 13.63 7.14
C ALA A 76 -5.39 12.56 7.79
N ILE A 77 -4.09 12.48 7.43
CA ILE A 77 -3.13 11.57 8.05
C ILE A 77 -2.96 11.89 9.54
N GLU A 78 -2.83 13.17 9.91
CA GLU A 78 -2.72 13.58 11.31
C GLU A 78 -4.02 13.31 12.10
N ALA A 79 -5.19 13.48 11.50
CA ALA A 79 -6.46 13.10 12.13
C ALA A 79 -6.54 11.58 12.39
N CYS A 80 -6.10 10.76 11.45
CA CYS A 80 -5.99 9.31 11.62
C CYS A 80 -4.96 8.94 12.68
N ARG A 81 -3.80 9.63 12.72
CA ARG A 81 -2.76 9.45 13.75
C ARG A 81 -3.30 9.71 15.15
N ALA A 82 -4.03 10.82 15.32
CA ALA A 82 -4.63 11.18 16.60
C ALA A 82 -5.71 10.19 17.05
N ALA A 83 -6.41 9.57 16.11
CA ALA A 83 -7.43 8.55 16.40
C ALA A 83 -6.85 7.12 16.51
N GLY A 84 -5.62 6.87 16.06
CA GLY A 84 -5.00 5.55 16.06
C GLY A 84 -5.44 4.64 14.90
N VAL A 85 -6.11 5.19 13.87
CA VAL A 85 -6.59 4.42 12.71
C VAL A 85 -5.49 4.31 11.66
N PRO A 86 -5.00 3.11 11.31
CA PRO A 86 -3.96 2.92 10.31
C PRO A 86 -4.35 3.46 8.94
N VAL A 87 -3.36 3.99 8.20
CA VAL A 87 -3.53 4.54 6.85
C VAL A 87 -2.76 3.72 5.84
N VAL A 88 -3.41 3.42 4.73
CA VAL A 88 -2.78 2.91 3.49
C VAL A 88 -2.80 4.05 2.48
N LEU A 89 -1.64 4.42 1.95
CA LEU A 89 -1.56 5.40 0.88
C LEU A 89 -1.88 4.73 -0.46
N VAL A 90 -2.78 5.33 -1.21
CA VAL A 90 -3.24 4.80 -2.51
C VAL A 90 -3.03 5.85 -3.61
N PRO A 91 -1.81 5.95 -4.16
CA PRO A 91 -1.54 6.84 -5.27
C PRO A 91 -2.11 6.33 -6.58
N THR A 92 -2.82 7.19 -7.31
CA THR A 92 -3.11 6.95 -8.72
C THR A 92 -1.92 7.40 -9.54
N VAL A 93 -1.23 6.47 -10.21
CA VAL A 93 -0.05 6.80 -11.02
C VAL A 93 -0.48 7.18 -12.44
N VAL A 94 -0.13 8.40 -12.82
CA VAL A 94 -0.37 8.94 -14.16
C VAL A 94 0.98 9.18 -14.83
N PRO A 95 1.31 8.45 -15.93
CA PRO A 95 2.59 8.60 -16.62
C PRO A 95 2.88 10.05 -17.02
N GLY A 96 4.10 10.50 -16.71
CA GLY A 96 4.55 11.86 -17.01
C GLY A 96 3.97 12.95 -16.10
N VAL A 97 3.12 12.60 -15.12
CA VAL A 97 2.56 13.53 -14.14
C VAL A 97 3.15 13.30 -12.76
N ASN A 98 2.97 12.12 -12.18
CA ASN A 98 3.43 11.80 -10.82
C ASN A 98 4.24 10.50 -10.71
N ASP A 99 4.51 9.83 -11.81
CA ASP A 99 5.35 8.62 -11.85
C ASP A 99 6.77 8.86 -11.32
N HIS A 100 7.27 10.10 -11.44
CA HIS A 100 8.55 10.53 -10.87
C HIS A 100 8.53 10.72 -9.34
N GLU A 101 7.36 10.80 -8.72
CA GLU A 101 7.19 10.95 -7.26
C GLU A 101 7.10 9.61 -6.50
N MET A 102 6.99 8.47 -7.18
CA MET A 102 6.72 7.16 -6.56
C MET A 102 7.71 6.84 -5.44
N GLY A 103 9.02 6.99 -5.68
CA GLY A 103 10.06 6.75 -4.67
C GLY A 103 9.95 7.71 -3.48
N ASN A 104 9.57 8.97 -3.70
CA ASN A 104 9.38 9.95 -2.64
C ASN A 104 8.14 9.64 -1.80
N ILE A 105 7.06 9.13 -2.40
CA ILE A 105 5.88 8.66 -1.68
C ILE A 105 6.24 7.47 -0.77
N VAL A 106 7.07 6.53 -1.25
CA VAL A 106 7.58 5.44 -0.40
C VAL A 106 8.39 5.99 0.77
N ARG A 107 9.32 6.92 0.55
CA ARG A 107 10.09 7.56 1.64
C ARG A 107 9.19 8.30 2.62
N PHE A 108 8.15 8.95 2.13
CA PHE A 108 7.15 9.59 2.99
C PHE A 108 6.42 8.56 3.87
N ALA A 109 5.98 7.44 3.31
CA ALA A 109 5.35 6.36 4.07
C ALA A 109 6.29 5.79 5.14
N LEU A 110 7.55 5.52 4.79
CA LEU A 110 8.57 5.03 5.72
C LEU A 110 8.85 5.99 6.88
N LYS A 111 8.84 7.30 6.64
CA LYS A 111 8.98 8.32 7.69
C LYS A 111 7.76 8.42 8.61
N ASN A 112 6.59 8.04 8.12
CA ASN A 112 5.31 8.08 8.83
C ASN A 112 4.80 6.66 9.17
N ARG A 113 5.68 5.66 9.28
CA ARG A 113 5.32 4.25 9.48
C ARG A 113 4.58 3.96 10.79
N ASP A 114 4.63 4.90 11.72
CA ASP A 114 3.82 4.86 12.94
C ASP A 114 2.32 4.85 12.67
N ILE A 115 1.89 5.45 11.54
CA ILE A 115 0.48 5.50 11.13
C ILE A 115 0.26 5.00 9.70
N VAL A 116 1.20 5.23 8.77
CA VAL A 116 1.14 4.74 7.41
C VAL A 116 1.66 3.30 7.36
N ARG A 117 0.78 2.35 7.10
CA ARG A 117 1.11 0.92 7.16
C ARG A 117 1.51 0.32 5.83
N SER A 118 1.12 0.93 4.71
CA SER A 118 1.52 0.47 3.37
C SER A 118 1.30 1.55 2.30
N VAL A 119 1.89 1.31 1.13
CA VAL A 119 1.62 2.07 -0.10
C VAL A 119 1.14 1.10 -1.17
N ASN A 120 -0.03 1.37 -1.74
CA ASN A 120 -0.58 0.60 -2.86
C ASN A 120 -0.73 1.50 -4.09
N PHE A 121 0.24 1.49 -4.97
CA PHE A 121 0.18 2.22 -6.23
C PHE A 121 -0.83 1.59 -7.18
N GLN A 122 -1.62 2.42 -7.83
CA GLN A 122 -2.61 2.00 -8.80
C GLN A 122 -2.41 2.81 -10.09
N PRO A 123 -2.29 2.18 -11.26
CA PRO A 123 -2.21 2.93 -12.52
C PRO A 123 -3.51 3.65 -12.78
N VAL A 124 -3.43 4.77 -13.47
CA VAL A 124 -4.63 5.37 -14.06
C VAL A 124 -5.29 4.36 -15.00
N ALA A 125 -6.57 4.16 -14.85
CA ALA A 125 -7.34 3.24 -15.69
C ALA A 125 -8.32 4.02 -16.55
N HIS A 126 -8.27 3.78 -17.85
CA HIS A 126 -9.11 4.45 -18.84
C HIS A 126 -10.42 3.67 -19.06
N PHE A 127 -11.45 4.03 -18.29
CA PHE A 127 -12.79 3.46 -18.42
C PHE A 127 -13.81 4.51 -18.88
N GLY A 128 -14.72 4.13 -19.77
CA GLY A 128 -15.84 4.97 -20.16
C GLY A 128 -15.48 6.00 -21.21
N ARG A 129 -15.69 7.30 -20.95
CA ARG A 129 -15.53 8.39 -21.92
C ARG A 129 -14.18 9.08 -21.81
N TYR A 130 -13.10 8.36 -22.03
CA TYR A 130 -11.78 8.95 -22.14
C TYR A 130 -11.48 9.28 -23.62
N GLU A 131 -10.96 10.48 -23.87
CA GLU A 131 -10.70 10.99 -25.22
C GLU A 131 -9.34 10.53 -25.79
N THR A 132 -8.44 10.04 -24.96
CA THR A 132 -7.07 9.65 -25.36
C THR A 132 -6.59 8.40 -24.64
N ASN A 133 -6.06 7.43 -25.37
CA ASN A 133 -5.24 6.31 -24.90
C ASN A 133 -3.76 6.75 -24.87
N GLU A 134 -3.38 7.66 -24.00
CA GLU A 134 -1.98 8.03 -23.84
C GLU A 134 -1.29 7.07 -22.89
N GLY A 135 -0.76 5.99 -23.46
CA GLY A 135 0.20 5.11 -22.80
C GLY A 135 -0.35 4.33 -21.60
N ARG A 136 -0.29 3.02 -21.71
CA ARG A 136 -0.58 2.13 -20.57
C ARG A 136 0.60 2.13 -19.61
N PHE A 137 0.35 2.31 -18.33
CA PHE A 137 1.34 2.13 -17.26
C PHE A 137 1.21 0.71 -16.71
N ALA A 138 2.21 -0.11 -16.97
CA ALA A 138 2.19 -1.51 -16.63
C ALA A 138 3.00 -1.80 -15.35
N ILE A 139 2.90 -3.02 -14.83
CA ILE A 139 3.62 -3.48 -13.63
C ILE A 139 5.14 -3.39 -13.82
N ASP A 140 5.65 -3.71 -14.98
CA ASP A 140 7.07 -3.63 -15.33
C ASP A 140 7.58 -2.17 -15.35
N ASP A 141 6.76 -1.22 -15.84
CA ASP A 141 7.10 0.21 -15.75
C ASP A 141 7.22 0.66 -14.31
N ALA A 142 6.26 0.28 -13.44
CA ALA A 142 6.28 0.61 -12.02
C ALA A 142 7.51 0.02 -11.32
N THR A 143 7.81 -1.25 -11.59
CA THR A 143 8.96 -1.95 -11.01
C THR A 143 10.27 -1.27 -11.38
N ARG A 144 10.45 -0.98 -12.67
CA ARG A 144 11.63 -0.29 -13.17
C ARG A 144 11.77 1.12 -12.55
N LEU A 145 10.71 1.91 -12.57
CA LEU A 145 10.74 3.27 -12.03
C LEU A 145 10.99 3.32 -10.52
N LEU A 146 10.40 2.41 -9.75
CA LEU A 146 10.68 2.31 -8.32
C LEU A 146 12.15 1.95 -8.06
N SER A 147 12.72 0.99 -8.81
CA SER A 147 14.13 0.62 -8.66
C SER A 147 15.09 1.72 -9.11
N GLU A 148 14.72 2.57 -10.06
CA GLU A 148 15.50 3.75 -10.45
C GLU A 148 15.43 4.88 -9.40
N GLN A 149 14.34 4.98 -8.64
CA GLN A 149 14.09 6.05 -7.67
C GLN A 149 14.50 5.68 -6.24
N ILE A 150 14.66 4.39 -5.91
CA ILE A 150 15.00 3.89 -4.59
C ILE A 150 16.29 3.07 -4.70
N GLU A 151 17.41 3.64 -4.22
CA GLU A 151 18.75 3.06 -4.39
C GLU A 151 18.89 1.65 -3.79
N THR A 152 18.18 1.36 -2.71
CA THR A 152 18.22 0.06 -2.04
C THR A 152 17.32 -1.00 -2.69
N LEU A 153 16.51 -0.65 -3.68
CA LEU A 153 15.55 -1.53 -4.35
C LEU A 153 16.08 -2.02 -5.70
N ASP A 154 16.24 -3.33 -5.85
CA ASP A 154 16.44 -3.98 -7.16
C ASP A 154 15.09 -4.47 -7.73
N VAL A 155 14.96 -4.58 -9.04
CA VAL A 155 13.75 -5.12 -9.69
C VAL A 155 13.38 -6.51 -9.21
N ARG A 156 14.38 -7.30 -8.77
CA ARG A 156 14.18 -8.65 -8.21
C ARG A 156 13.59 -8.66 -6.80
N ASP A 157 13.60 -7.51 -6.12
CA ASP A 157 12.97 -7.36 -4.81
C ASP A 157 11.44 -7.21 -4.90
N MET A 158 10.93 -6.96 -6.11
CA MET A 158 9.50 -6.88 -6.39
C MET A 158 8.96 -8.26 -6.73
N LEU A 159 8.09 -8.79 -5.85
CA LEU A 159 7.52 -10.12 -5.96
C LEU A 159 6.04 -10.08 -6.37
N PRO A 160 5.57 -11.04 -7.18
CA PRO A 160 4.14 -11.20 -7.41
C PRO A 160 3.40 -11.39 -6.08
N ALA A 161 2.32 -10.64 -5.88
CA ALA A 161 1.49 -10.81 -4.70
C ALA A 161 0.52 -12.00 -4.89
N PRO A 162 0.43 -12.90 -3.90
CA PRO A 162 -0.24 -14.19 -4.08
C PRO A 162 -1.77 -14.13 -3.94
N CYS A 163 -2.38 -12.95 -3.77
CA CYS A 163 -3.79 -12.86 -3.35
C CYS A 163 -4.83 -13.24 -4.42
N CYS A 164 -4.54 -13.08 -5.71
CA CYS A 164 -5.50 -13.38 -6.77
C CYS A 164 -4.86 -13.86 -8.07
N SER A 165 -3.83 -13.18 -8.54
CA SER A 165 -3.07 -13.56 -9.73
C SER A 165 -1.69 -12.93 -9.68
N ALA A 166 -0.66 -13.69 -10.02
CA ALA A 166 0.72 -13.20 -10.13
C ALA A 166 0.88 -12.03 -11.12
N TYR A 167 -0.09 -11.84 -12.02
CA TYR A 167 -0.08 -10.76 -13.00
C TYR A 167 -0.89 -9.54 -12.60
N CYS A 168 -1.64 -9.61 -11.48
CA CYS A 168 -2.48 -8.50 -11.04
C CYS A 168 -1.77 -7.56 -10.07
N GLN A 169 -0.82 -8.07 -9.30
CA GLN A 169 -0.16 -7.28 -8.27
C GLN A 169 1.27 -7.74 -8.06
N ILE A 170 2.16 -6.78 -7.88
CA ILE A 170 3.55 -6.99 -7.51
C ILE A 170 3.88 -6.11 -6.31
N GLY A 171 4.81 -6.53 -5.46
CA GLY A 171 5.16 -5.73 -4.31
C GLY A 171 6.44 -6.19 -3.62
N THR A 172 6.86 -5.37 -2.69
CA THR A 172 7.96 -5.63 -1.75
C THR A 172 7.56 -5.17 -0.36
N ALA A 173 8.38 -5.47 0.63
CA ALA A 173 8.23 -4.95 1.98
C ALA A 173 9.55 -4.36 2.43
N PHE A 174 9.52 -3.12 2.92
CA PHE A 174 10.69 -2.45 3.47
C PHE A 174 10.78 -2.67 4.97
N VAL A 175 11.98 -2.92 5.46
CA VAL A 175 12.30 -3.04 6.89
C VAL A 175 13.41 -2.06 7.24
N PRO A 176 13.43 -1.50 8.49
CA PRO A 176 14.57 -0.73 8.96
C PRO A 176 15.84 -1.56 8.92
N HIS A 177 16.92 -0.99 8.39
CA HIS A 177 18.21 -1.67 8.30
C HIS A 177 18.75 -2.11 9.68
N GLU A 178 18.44 -1.35 10.72
CA GLU A 178 18.85 -1.63 12.11
C GLU A 178 18.12 -2.83 12.75
N THR A 179 16.95 -3.22 12.23
CA THR A 179 16.23 -4.42 12.71
C THR A 179 16.86 -5.72 12.22
N VAL A 180 17.85 -5.63 11.34
CA VAL A 180 18.48 -6.80 10.73
C VAL A 180 19.73 -7.19 11.48
N PRO A 181 19.86 -8.45 11.95
CA PRO A 181 21.05 -8.93 12.67
C PRO A 181 22.32 -8.81 11.81
N GLY A 182 23.30 -8.02 12.30
CA GLY A 182 24.59 -7.86 11.65
C GLY A 182 24.73 -6.62 10.75
N SER A 183 23.72 -5.79 10.64
CA SER A 183 23.80 -4.52 9.93
C SER A 183 24.45 -3.43 10.81
N SER A 184 25.30 -2.60 10.23
CA SER A 184 25.85 -1.42 10.88
C SER A 184 25.12 -0.19 10.36
N ALA A 185 24.26 0.41 11.16
CA ALA A 185 23.53 1.61 10.79
C ALA A 185 24.49 2.76 10.45
N GLY A 186 24.39 3.27 9.22
CA GLY A 186 24.83 4.61 8.86
C GLY A 186 23.74 5.62 9.21
N ASP A 187 24.12 6.84 9.52
CA ASP A 187 23.27 7.95 9.99
C ASP A 187 22.35 8.54 8.88
N ASP A 188 21.93 7.73 7.89
CA ASP A 188 21.25 8.23 6.69
C ASP A 188 19.80 7.74 6.60
N THR A 189 18.94 8.60 6.08
CA THR A 189 17.48 8.40 5.91
C THR A 189 17.09 7.27 4.94
N ASP A 190 18.06 6.60 4.32
CA ASP A 190 17.93 5.38 3.52
C ASP A 190 18.16 4.10 4.35
N ALA A 191 17.90 4.18 5.66
CA ALA A 191 18.00 3.05 6.60
C ALA A 191 16.94 1.96 6.40
N PHE A 192 16.22 1.95 5.27
CA PHE A 192 15.24 0.94 4.91
C PHE A 192 15.71 0.15 3.70
N VAL A 193 15.55 -1.17 3.80
CA VAL A 193 15.94 -2.10 2.75
C VAL A 193 14.81 -3.09 2.48
N PRO A 194 14.69 -3.58 1.26
CA PRO A 194 13.73 -4.64 0.95
C PRO A 194 13.96 -5.88 1.81
N LEU A 195 12.90 -6.42 2.37
CA LEU A 195 12.95 -7.65 3.17
C LEU A 195 13.52 -8.84 2.37
N THR A 196 13.34 -8.84 1.06
CA THR A 196 13.86 -9.85 0.13
C THR A 196 15.38 -10.00 0.18
N GLN A 197 16.11 -8.94 0.55
CA GLN A 197 17.58 -9.00 0.67
C GLN A 197 18.07 -9.83 1.86
N TYR A 198 17.18 -10.20 2.78
CA TYR A 198 17.46 -11.05 3.93
C TYR A 198 16.93 -12.48 3.77
N ILE A 199 16.31 -12.76 2.64
CA ILE A 199 15.87 -14.09 2.26
C ILE A 199 17.06 -14.78 1.60
N ASP A 200 17.51 -15.91 2.13
CA ASP A 200 18.62 -16.66 1.54
C ASP A 200 18.27 -17.22 0.16
N ASP A 201 19.29 -17.51 -0.64
CA ASP A 201 19.12 -18.02 -2.01
C ASP A 201 18.29 -19.31 -2.07
N GLN A 202 18.30 -20.13 -1.02
CA GLN A 202 17.55 -21.38 -0.97
C GLN A 202 16.06 -21.09 -0.77
N LEU A 203 15.72 -20.20 0.15
CA LEU A 203 14.32 -19.78 0.37
C LEU A 203 13.80 -19.03 -0.86
N TRP A 204 14.62 -18.15 -1.45
CA TRP A 204 14.29 -17.45 -2.69
C TRP A 204 14.03 -18.41 -3.85
N GLY A 205 14.91 -19.41 -4.05
CA GLY A 205 14.72 -20.44 -5.08
C GLY A 205 13.45 -21.25 -4.88
N THR A 206 13.11 -21.55 -3.63
CA THR A 206 11.86 -22.24 -3.28
C THR A 206 10.64 -21.38 -3.60
N LEU A 207 10.63 -20.11 -3.17
CA LEU A 207 9.54 -19.16 -3.44
C LEU A 207 9.37 -18.91 -4.94
N SER A 208 10.46 -18.74 -5.68
CA SER A 208 10.42 -18.52 -7.13
C SER A 208 9.91 -19.75 -7.88
N GLY A 209 10.34 -20.96 -7.49
CA GLY A 209 9.86 -22.21 -8.09
C GLY A 209 8.36 -22.44 -7.85
N MET A 210 7.87 -22.05 -6.68
CA MET A 210 6.44 -22.15 -6.34
C MET A 210 5.58 -21.17 -7.13
N VAL A 211 6.09 -19.98 -7.44
CA VAL A 211 5.40 -19.03 -8.33
C VAL A 211 5.21 -19.63 -9.73
N ASP A 212 6.24 -20.32 -10.25
CA ASP A 212 6.18 -20.96 -11.55
C ASP A 212 5.21 -22.16 -11.59
N GLU A 213 5.07 -22.88 -10.47
CA GLU A 213 4.23 -24.07 -10.35
C GLU A 213 2.80 -23.76 -9.87
N GLY A 214 2.50 -22.54 -9.47
CA GLY A 214 1.19 -22.15 -8.93
C GLY A 214 0.96 -22.55 -7.47
N ASP A 215 1.93 -23.24 -6.83
CA ASP A 215 1.85 -23.74 -5.46
C ASP A 215 2.26 -22.71 -4.39
N TYR A 216 2.60 -21.51 -4.84
CA TYR A 216 3.04 -20.40 -4.01
C TYR A 216 2.03 -20.03 -2.90
N MET A 217 0.72 -20.10 -3.20
CA MET A 217 -0.33 -19.86 -2.22
C MET A 217 -0.38 -20.92 -1.13
N GLU A 218 -0.04 -22.17 -1.45
CA GLU A 218 -0.07 -23.28 -0.50
C GLU A 218 1.08 -23.18 0.51
N LEU A 219 2.26 -22.71 0.08
CA LEU A 219 3.38 -22.43 0.98
C LEU A 219 3.09 -21.27 1.94
N LEU A 220 2.57 -20.19 1.42
CA LEU A 220 2.26 -19.00 2.23
C LEU A 220 1.08 -19.24 3.16
N ALA A 221 0.06 -20.00 2.73
CA ALA A 221 -1.04 -20.42 3.57
C ALA A 221 -0.63 -21.43 4.66
N GLY A 222 0.44 -22.19 4.43
CA GLY A 222 0.99 -23.13 5.42
C GLY A 222 1.81 -22.46 6.53
N THR A 223 2.13 -21.18 6.44
CA THR A 223 2.85 -20.42 7.46
C THR A 223 2.03 -19.24 7.92
N ALA A 224 1.81 -19.08 9.23
CA ALA A 224 1.08 -17.93 9.78
C ALA A 224 1.68 -16.57 9.33
N ALA A 225 2.99 -16.53 9.12
CA ALA A 225 3.69 -15.36 8.58
C ALA A 225 3.39 -15.11 7.09
N GLY A 226 3.19 -16.16 6.29
CA GLY A 226 2.88 -16.03 4.87
C GLY A 226 1.46 -15.54 4.61
N GLU A 227 0.46 -16.05 5.34
CA GLU A 227 -0.92 -15.57 5.23
C GLU A 227 -1.02 -14.08 5.55
N GLU A 228 -0.30 -13.63 6.55
CA GLU A 228 -0.32 -12.23 6.96
C GLU A 228 0.43 -11.31 6.01
N TRP A 229 1.61 -11.73 5.52
CA TRP A 229 2.37 -10.97 4.54
C TRP A 229 1.57 -10.79 3.23
N ALA A 230 0.95 -11.87 2.75
CA ALA A 230 0.07 -11.83 1.59
C ALA A 230 -1.11 -10.85 1.79
N CYS A 231 -1.70 -10.82 2.98
CA CYS A 231 -2.82 -9.94 3.28
C CYS A 231 -2.40 -8.49 3.51
N LYS A 232 -1.28 -8.22 4.17
CA LYS A 232 -0.78 -6.84 4.36
C LYS A 232 -0.32 -6.21 3.06
N THR A 233 0.35 -6.96 2.18
CA THR A 233 0.78 -6.46 0.87
C THR A 233 -0.38 -6.30 -0.10
N ALA A 234 -1.41 -7.13 0.01
CA ALA A 234 -2.59 -7.08 -0.84
C ALA A 234 -3.71 -6.17 -0.30
N GLY A 235 -3.66 -5.81 0.99
CA GLY A 235 -4.67 -4.97 1.63
C GLY A 235 -6.08 -5.57 1.64
N CYS A 236 -6.24 -6.89 1.51
CA CYS A 236 -7.54 -7.47 1.23
C CYS A 236 -8.04 -8.54 2.22
N CYS A 237 -7.27 -8.91 3.26
CA CYS A 237 -7.72 -9.96 4.17
C CYS A 237 -7.38 -9.66 5.64
N GLY A 238 -8.34 -9.76 6.53
CA GLY A 238 -8.14 -9.63 7.97
C GLY A 238 -7.61 -10.93 8.58
N VAL A 239 -6.31 -11.05 8.73
CA VAL A 239 -5.67 -12.18 9.44
C VAL A 239 -5.04 -11.69 10.75
N GLU A 240 -5.28 -12.40 11.85
CA GLU A 240 -4.65 -12.09 13.13
C GLU A 240 -3.18 -12.53 13.17
N VAL A 241 -2.28 -11.57 13.48
CA VAL A 241 -0.85 -11.83 13.65
C VAL A 241 -0.57 -12.54 14.98
N PRO A 242 0.19 -13.64 15.01
CA PRO A 242 0.68 -14.21 16.24
C PRO A 242 1.52 -13.21 17.05
N ASP A 243 1.29 -13.10 18.37
CA ASP A 243 1.94 -12.10 19.22
C ASP A 243 3.49 -12.12 19.19
N GLY A 244 4.10 -13.25 18.87
CA GLY A 244 5.57 -13.38 18.75
C GLY A 244 6.16 -12.73 17.50
N VAL A 245 5.35 -12.36 16.52
CA VAL A 245 5.77 -11.80 15.21
C VAL A 245 5.28 -10.36 15.04
N LYS A 246 4.33 -9.92 15.86
CA LYS A 246 3.75 -8.55 15.80
C LYS A 246 4.82 -7.44 15.79
N GLY A 247 5.84 -7.55 16.65
CA GLY A 247 6.89 -6.53 16.73
C GLY A 247 7.71 -6.38 15.45
N LEU A 248 7.90 -7.45 14.67
CA LEU A 248 8.58 -7.37 13.37
C LEU A 248 7.69 -6.67 12.33
N PHE A 249 6.39 -6.98 12.33
CA PHE A 249 5.47 -6.43 11.34
C PHE A 249 5.07 -4.97 11.61
N ASP A 250 5.22 -4.49 12.84
CA ASP A 250 5.02 -3.08 13.15
C ASP A 250 6.07 -2.18 12.50
N GLU A 251 7.25 -2.71 12.19
CA GLU A 251 8.36 -2.03 11.51
C GLU A 251 8.34 -2.18 9.99
N VAL A 252 7.56 -3.13 9.44
CA VAL A 252 7.49 -3.43 8.01
C VAL A 252 6.51 -2.52 7.30
N VAL A 253 6.94 -1.91 6.19
CA VAL A 253 6.07 -1.14 5.30
C VAL A 253 5.98 -1.83 3.94
N PRO A 254 4.88 -2.53 3.65
CA PRO A 254 4.62 -3.08 2.33
C PRO A 254 4.41 -1.98 1.30
N VAL A 255 4.99 -2.20 0.12
CA VAL A 255 4.81 -1.35 -1.06
C VAL A 255 4.38 -2.25 -2.21
N SER A 256 3.22 -1.98 -2.76
CA SER A 256 2.66 -2.77 -3.85
C SER A 256 2.21 -1.91 -5.02
N PHE A 257 2.15 -2.53 -6.18
CA PHE A 257 1.55 -1.97 -7.39
C PHE A 257 0.49 -2.94 -7.90
N THR A 258 -0.75 -2.45 -8.03
CA THR A 258 -1.87 -3.24 -8.53
C THR A 258 -2.14 -2.87 -9.97
N GLY A 259 -1.98 -3.84 -10.89
CA GLY A 259 -2.32 -3.65 -12.30
C GLY A 259 -3.83 -3.70 -12.51
N PHE A 260 -4.38 -2.72 -13.23
CA PHE A 260 -5.77 -2.77 -13.67
C PHE A 260 -5.83 -3.13 -15.16
N MET A 261 -6.80 -3.93 -15.54
CA MET A 261 -7.19 -4.07 -16.94
C MET A 261 -8.08 -2.89 -17.33
N ASP A 262 -7.67 -2.14 -18.34
CA ASP A 262 -8.52 -1.16 -19.00
C ASP A 262 -9.36 -1.82 -20.14
N ALA A 263 -10.22 -1.03 -20.77
CA ALA A 263 -11.12 -1.56 -21.81
C ALA A 263 -10.37 -2.16 -23.01
N ASP A 264 -9.16 -1.68 -23.31
CA ASP A 264 -8.33 -2.15 -24.44
C ASP A 264 -7.55 -3.43 -24.11
N ALA A 265 -7.43 -3.81 -22.82
CA ALA A 265 -6.79 -5.05 -22.40
C ALA A 265 -7.73 -6.26 -22.44
N ALA A 266 -9.02 -6.04 -22.72
CA ALA A 266 -10.05 -7.08 -22.74
C ALA A 266 -10.25 -7.70 -24.14
N ASP A 267 -9.57 -7.21 -25.19
CA ASP A 267 -9.53 -7.76 -26.55
C ASP A 267 -8.26 -8.61 -26.76
#